data_17bc29066cfdbf7a462a568d6c21d581
#
_entry.id   17bc29066cfdbf7a462a568d6c21d581
#
_cell.length_a   1.000
_cell.length_b   1.000
_cell.length_c   1.000
_cell.angle_alpha   90.00
_cell.angle_beta   90.00
_cell.angle_gamma   90.00
#
_symmetry.space_group_name_H-M   'P 1'
#
loop_
_entity.id
_entity.type
_entity.pdbx_description
1 polymer ?
#
loop_
_entity_poly.entity_id
_entity_poly.type
_entity_poly.pdbx_seq_one_letter_code
_entity_poly.pdbx_strand_id
1 'polypeptide(L)'
;MILNPGSVSHIALQSSPPLLSGLATRIHEFEDRKSRLAVIIPILNQGDVILTQLQRMQKANLKLDIVLCDGDSSDGSTNVSRLQSLGVRTLLVTNQAGLGTALRLGFSYAMDEGYEGVITIDGNGKDGIDAIALFEDRLSRGFDFVQGSRFMLEGVHANTPWDRYIGIRLFLAPLMGFASGFWYSDPTNGFKGLSRKFILDERLQPLRAVFQQFNLQFYLNYMAPKLGYTVVEIPVSRVYPKGTLTPTKIIGTRIKWILLCQFFGVILGRYAVRKSRTP
;
A
#
# COMPACT_ATOMS: atom_id res chain seq x y z
N MET A 1 6.40 27.99 -42.75
CA MET A 1 6.71 27.88 -41.30
C MET A 1 5.87 26.73 -40.81
N ILE A 2 6.45 25.53 -40.74
CA ILE A 2 5.75 24.27 -40.50
C ILE A 2 5.85 23.98 -39.01
N LEU A 3 4.69 23.94 -38.34
CA LEU A 3 4.58 23.57 -36.96
C LEU A 3 4.82 22.06 -36.80
N ASN A 4 5.81 21.72 -35.99
CA ASN A 4 6.17 20.36 -35.63
C ASN A 4 5.16 19.83 -34.61
N PRO A 5 4.43 18.74 -34.86
CA PRO A 5 3.53 18.16 -33.85
C PRO A 5 4.37 17.42 -32.80
N GLY A 6 4.15 17.85 -31.55
CA GLY A 6 4.84 17.36 -30.37
C GLY A 6 4.81 15.85 -30.19
N SER A 7 5.84 15.42 -29.55
CA SER A 7 6.20 14.07 -29.14
C SER A 7 5.02 13.25 -28.62
N VAL A 8 4.62 12.28 -29.43
CA VAL A 8 3.79 11.15 -28.99
C VAL A 8 4.65 10.34 -28.03
N SER A 9 4.23 10.28 -26.76
CA SER A 9 4.83 9.40 -25.78
C SER A 9 4.80 7.97 -26.31
N HIS A 10 5.97 7.38 -26.52
CA HIS A 10 6.11 6.00 -26.91
C HIS A 10 5.45 5.12 -25.87
N ILE A 11 4.33 4.48 -26.23
CA ILE A 11 3.82 3.31 -25.53
C ILE A 11 4.81 2.19 -25.87
N ALA A 12 5.86 2.09 -25.07
CA ALA A 12 6.75 0.95 -25.16
C ALA A 12 6.01 -0.25 -24.57
N LEU A 13 5.57 -1.16 -25.43
CA LEU A 13 5.35 -2.57 -25.07
C LEU A 13 6.72 -3.18 -24.75
N GLN A 14 7.33 -2.73 -23.65
CA GLN A 14 8.48 -3.42 -23.07
C GLN A 14 7.98 -4.74 -22.52
N SER A 15 8.68 -5.81 -22.79
CA SER A 15 8.51 -7.10 -22.12
C SER A 15 8.44 -6.86 -20.61
N SER A 16 7.27 -7.10 -20.02
CA SER A 16 7.05 -6.85 -18.59
C SER A 16 8.14 -7.52 -17.78
N PRO A 17 8.75 -6.84 -16.81
CA PRO A 17 9.71 -7.42 -15.90
C PRO A 17 9.17 -8.70 -15.26
N PRO A 18 9.98 -9.69 -14.90
CA PRO A 18 9.53 -11.00 -14.43
C PRO A 18 8.50 -10.98 -13.29
N LEU A 19 8.62 -10.02 -12.35
CA LEU A 19 7.72 -9.91 -11.20
C LEU A 19 6.38 -9.25 -11.55
N LEU A 20 6.34 -8.37 -12.54
CA LEU A 20 5.12 -7.71 -13.04
C LEU A 20 4.31 -8.59 -13.99
N SER A 21 4.88 -9.68 -14.50
CA SER A 21 4.26 -10.52 -15.53
C SER A 21 2.84 -10.95 -15.15
N GLY A 22 1.87 -10.58 -15.99
CA GLY A 22 0.45 -10.92 -15.81
C GLY A 22 -0.32 -10.09 -14.78
N LEU A 23 0.29 -9.09 -14.13
CA LEU A 23 -0.40 -8.20 -13.19
C LEU A 23 -0.80 -6.87 -13.82
N ALA A 24 0.12 -6.19 -14.49
CA ALA A 24 -0.15 -4.92 -15.15
C ALA A 24 -0.81 -5.14 -16.52
N THR A 25 -1.83 -4.34 -16.81
CA THR A 25 -2.43 -4.23 -18.14
C THR A 25 -1.90 -3.01 -18.90
N ARG A 26 -1.55 -1.96 -18.17
CA ARG A 26 -0.94 -0.72 -18.71
C ARG A 26 0.06 -0.15 -17.71
N ILE A 27 1.14 0.43 -18.23
CA ILE A 27 2.16 1.14 -17.46
C ILE A 27 2.40 2.48 -18.14
N HIS A 28 2.30 3.56 -17.38
CA HIS A 28 2.65 4.91 -17.82
C HIS A 28 3.75 5.44 -16.89
N GLU A 29 4.95 5.53 -17.42
CA GLU A 29 6.09 6.16 -16.74
C GLU A 29 6.20 7.61 -17.20
N PHE A 30 6.21 8.56 -16.25
CA PHE A 30 6.27 9.98 -16.53
C PHE A 30 7.66 10.55 -16.33
N GLU A 31 8.44 9.93 -15.45
CA GLU A 31 9.77 10.37 -15.08
C GLU A 31 10.68 9.18 -14.73
N ASP A 32 12.00 9.40 -14.83
CA ASP A 32 12.99 8.44 -14.33
C ASP A 32 12.96 8.33 -12.81
N ARG A 33 13.49 7.22 -12.28
CA ARG A 33 13.64 7.02 -10.85
C ARG A 33 14.58 8.06 -10.24
N LYS A 34 14.13 8.76 -9.19
CA LYS A 34 14.90 9.80 -8.48
C LYS A 34 15.19 9.45 -7.02
N SER A 35 14.52 8.43 -6.49
CA SER A 35 14.56 8.07 -5.08
C SER A 35 15.01 6.61 -4.85
N ARG A 36 15.48 6.35 -3.62
CA ARG A 36 15.77 4.99 -3.14
C ARG A 36 14.51 4.24 -2.70
N LEU A 37 13.46 4.97 -2.33
CA LEU A 37 12.18 4.44 -1.88
C LEU A 37 11.05 4.91 -2.80
N ALA A 38 10.01 4.08 -2.94
CA ALA A 38 8.78 4.43 -3.65
C ALA A 38 7.60 4.56 -2.68
N VAL A 39 6.71 5.53 -2.92
CA VAL A 39 5.41 5.61 -2.26
C VAL A 39 4.37 4.93 -3.14
N ILE A 40 3.86 3.80 -2.69
CA ILE A 40 2.85 3.00 -3.40
C ILE A 40 1.45 3.40 -2.93
N ILE A 41 0.63 3.85 -3.85
CA ILE A 41 -0.72 4.33 -3.56
C ILE A 41 -1.74 3.49 -4.35
N PRO A 42 -2.41 2.51 -3.73
CA PRO A 42 -3.48 1.77 -4.38
C PRO A 42 -4.73 2.64 -4.52
N ILE A 43 -5.30 2.68 -5.71
CA ILE A 43 -6.52 3.44 -6.01
C ILE A 43 -7.53 2.59 -6.79
N LEU A 44 -8.81 2.94 -6.62
CA LEU A 44 -9.90 2.48 -7.46
C LEU A 44 -11.08 3.44 -7.27
N ASN A 45 -11.40 4.20 -8.30
CA ASN A 45 -12.50 5.17 -8.31
C ASN A 45 -12.44 6.11 -7.08
N GLN A 46 -11.36 6.89 -6.97
CA GLN A 46 -11.13 7.86 -5.88
C GLN A 46 -11.48 9.30 -6.27
N GLY A 47 -11.80 9.55 -7.55
CA GLY A 47 -12.18 10.87 -8.06
C GLY A 47 -11.18 11.95 -7.69
N ASP A 48 -11.70 13.12 -7.26
CA ASP A 48 -10.88 14.27 -6.87
C ASP A 48 -10.14 14.08 -5.54
N VAL A 49 -10.48 13.06 -4.75
CA VAL A 49 -9.83 12.80 -3.46
C VAL A 49 -8.34 12.47 -3.66
N ILE A 50 -8.03 11.59 -4.63
CA ILE A 50 -6.62 11.26 -4.90
C ILE A 50 -5.88 12.46 -5.48
N LEU A 51 -6.50 13.27 -6.33
CA LEU A 51 -5.87 14.47 -6.89
C LEU A 51 -5.53 15.49 -5.80
N THR A 52 -6.45 15.68 -4.84
CA THR A 52 -6.22 16.53 -3.65
C THR A 52 -5.08 15.98 -2.78
N GLN A 53 -5.01 14.68 -2.58
CA GLN A 53 -3.92 14.04 -1.85
C GLN A 53 -2.57 14.26 -2.54
N LEU A 54 -2.50 14.06 -3.86
CA LEU A 54 -1.29 14.30 -4.65
C LEU A 54 -0.85 15.77 -4.60
N GLN A 55 -1.80 16.73 -4.68
CA GLN A 55 -1.48 18.17 -4.52
C GLN A 55 -0.86 18.46 -3.15
N ARG A 56 -1.36 17.84 -2.08
CA ARG A 56 -0.77 17.97 -0.74
C ARG A 56 0.64 17.38 -0.70
N MET A 57 0.87 16.21 -1.31
CA MET A 57 2.19 15.57 -1.39
C MET A 57 3.17 16.43 -2.20
N GLN A 58 2.73 17.01 -3.30
CA GLN A 58 3.54 17.93 -4.11
C GLN A 58 3.94 19.19 -3.31
N LYS A 59 2.98 19.81 -2.60
CA LYS A 59 3.24 20.97 -1.73
C LYS A 59 4.19 20.64 -0.58
N ALA A 60 4.14 19.44 -0.04
CA ALA A 60 5.07 18.94 0.98
C ALA A 60 6.47 18.67 0.43
N ASN A 61 6.67 18.78 -0.89
CA ASN A 61 7.95 18.59 -1.58
C ASN A 61 8.65 17.27 -1.19
N LEU A 62 7.88 16.20 -1.17
CA LEU A 62 8.41 14.86 -0.89
C LEU A 62 9.46 14.50 -1.92
N LYS A 63 10.61 14.00 -1.45
CA LYS A 63 11.74 13.59 -2.31
C LYS A 63 11.64 12.11 -2.72
N LEU A 64 10.44 11.56 -2.71
CA LEU A 64 10.15 10.15 -2.98
C LEU A 64 9.36 10.02 -4.28
N ASP A 65 9.61 8.93 -4.98
CA ASP A 65 8.89 8.60 -6.20
C ASP A 65 7.48 8.08 -5.87
N ILE A 66 6.46 8.67 -6.50
CA ILE A 66 5.05 8.28 -6.30
C ILE A 66 4.65 7.31 -7.39
N VAL A 67 4.20 6.12 -7.00
CA VAL A 67 3.69 5.07 -7.88
C VAL A 67 2.21 4.83 -7.56
N LEU A 68 1.32 5.18 -8.48
CA LEU A 68 -0.10 4.86 -8.37
C LEU A 68 -0.38 3.47 -8.91
N CYS A 69 -1.14 2.67 -8.16
CA CYS A 69 -1.56 1.32 -8.55
C CYS A 69 -3.09 1.31 -8.69
N ASP A 70 -3.57 1.44 -9.92
CA ASP A 70 -4.96 1.59 -10.25
C ASP A 70 -5.64 0.28 -10.60
N GLY A 71 -6.77 0.02 -9.97
CA GLY A 71 -7.64 -1.13 -10.26
C GLY A 71 -8.58 -0.92 -11.44
N ASP A 72 -8.16 -0.18 -12.48
CA ASP A 72 -8.92 0.19 -13.67
C ASP A 72 -10.09 1.14 -13.37
N SER A 73 -9.76 2.29 -12.79
CA SER A 73 -10.72 3.35 -12.47
C SER A 73 -11.36 3.95 -13.72
N SER A 74 -12.66 4.25 -13.63
CA SER A 74 -13.47 4.84 -14.71
C SER A 74 -13.97 6.25 -14.40
N ASP A 75 -13.59 6.84 -13.26
CA ASP A 75 -14.10 8.11 -12.72
C ASP A 75 -13.23 9.32 -13.05
N GLY A 76 -12.24 9.17 -13.94
CA GLY A 76 -11.31 10.24 -14.31
C GLY A 76 -10.19 10.50 -13.32
N SER A 77 -10.09 9.74 -12.21
CA SER A 77 -9.00 9.85 -11.22
C SER A 77 -7.62 9.57 -11.80
N THR A 78 -7.54 8.91 -12.96
CA THR A 78 -6.30 8.47 -13.63
C THR A 78 -6.00 9.27 -14.91
N ASN A 79 -6.46 10.52 -15.01
CA ASN A 79 -6.10 11.38 -16.14
C ASN A 79 -4.58 11.60 -16.18
N VAL A 80 -3.93 11.07 -17.23
CA VAL A 80 -2.46 11.01 -17.38
C VAL A 80 -1.79 12.38 -17.25
N SER A 81 -2.32 13.41 -17.94
CA SER A 81 -1.73 14.76 -17.91
C SER A 81 -1.81 15.39 -16.52
N ARG A 82 -2.91 15.16 -15.79
CA ARG A 82 -3.05 15.65 -14.40
C ARG A 82 -2.11 14.93 -13.46
N LEU A 83 -1.97 13.61 -13.57
CA LEU A 83 -1.07 12.83 -12.72
C LEU A 83 0.38 13.26 -12.91
N GLN A 84 0.81 13.45 -14.16
CA GLN A 84 2.15 13.92 -14.46
C GLN A 84 2.41 15.32 -13.85
N SER A 85 1.47 16.26 -14.00
CA SER A 85 1.60 17.62 -13.43
C SER A 85 1.63 17.63 -11.89
N LEU A 86 1.13 16.57 -11.24
CA LEU A 86 1.12 16.39 -9.78
C LEU A 86 2.34 15.61 -9.25
N GLY A 87 3.34 15.33 -10.10
CA GLY A 87 4.58 14.69 -9.70
C GLY A 87 4.45 13.18 -9.47
N VAL A 88 3.46 12.53 -10.08
CA VAL A 88 3.41 11.07 -10.13
C VAL A 88 4.52 10.58 -11.05
N ARG A 89 5.36 9.66 -10.57
CA ARG A 89 6.38 9.04 -11.41
C ARG A 89 5.79 7.98 -12.34
N THR A 90 4.91 7.13 -11.81
CA THR A 90 4.38 5.99 -12.57
C THR A 90 2.92 5.72 -12.22
N LEU A 91 2.13 5.46 -13.24
CA LEU A 91 0.79 4.89 -13.13
C LEU A 91 0.81 3.46 -13.65
N LEU A 92 0.48 2.52 -12.77
CA LEU A 92 0.31 1.10 -13.06
C LEU A 92 -1.17 0.78 -13.06
N VAL A 93 -1.68 0.15 -14.10
CA VAL A 93 -3.11 -0.24 -14.19
C VAL A 93 -3.24 -1.74 -14.23
N THR A 94 -4.20 -2.29 -13.51
CA THR A 94 -4.57 -3.71 -13.51
C THR A 94 -6.08 -3.87 -13.60
N ASN A 95 -6.55 -4.80 -14.42
CA ASN A 95 -7.96 -5.21 -14.48
C ASN A 95 -8.33 -6.25 -13.41
N GLN A 96 -7.38 -6.67 -12.58
CA GLN A 96 -7.61 -7.60 -11.50
C GLN A 96 -8.01 -6.84 -10.24
N ALA A 97 -9.22 -7.08 -9.75
CA ALA A 97 -9.75 -6.37 -8.58
C ALA A 97 -9.04 -6.76 -7.26
N GLY A 98 -8.94 -5.78 -6.37
CA GLY A 98 -8.57 -5.98 -4.98
C GLY A 98 -7.36 -5.20 -4.52
N LEU A 99 -7.40 -4.79 -3.24
CA LEU A 99 -6.34 -4.02 -2.60
C LEU A 99 -5.00 -4.78 -2.60
N GLY A 100 -5.02 -6.08 -2.27
CA GLY A 100 -3.82 -6.91 -2.27
C GLY A 100 -3.22 -7.03 -3.67
N THR A 101 -4.05 -7.11 -4.72
CA THR A 101 -3.58 -7.12 -6.10
C THR A 101 -2.87 -5.80 -6.47
N ALA A 102 -3.47 -4.65 -6.14
CA ALA A 102 -2.86 -3.35 -6.40
C ALA A 102 -1.53 -3.16 -5.63
N LEU A 103 -1.46 -3.62 -4.37
CA LEU A 103 -0.22 -3.59 -3.59
C LEU A 103 0.86 -4.51 -4.20
N ARG A 104 0.50 -5.73 -4.61
CA ARG A 104 1.42 -6.66 -5.28
C ARG A 104 1.97 -6.07 -6.56
N LEU A 105 1.12 -5.41 -7.35
CA LEU A 105 1.51 -4.71 -8.56
C LEU A 105 2.59 -3.65 -8.25
N GLY A 106 2.34 -2.79 -7.27
CA GLY A 106 3.30 -1.77 -6.85
C GLY A 106 4.58 -2.34 -6.28
N PHE A 107 4.50 -3.41 -5.47
CA PHE A 107 5.69 -4.08 -4.93
C PHE A 107 6.52 -4.72 -6.03
N SER A 108 5.88 -5.44 -6.97
CA SER A 108 6.59 -6.06 -8.10
C SER A 108 7.33 -5.01 -8.90
N TYR A 109 6.65 -3.92 -9.29
CA TYR A 109 7.26 -2.81 -10.01
C TYR A 109 8.44 -2.22 -9.24
N ALA A 110 8.26 -1.91 -7.97
CA ALA A 110 9.31 -1.30 -7.16
C ALA A 110 10.54 -2.22 -7.02
N MET A 111 10.35 -3.53 -6.91
CA MET A 111 11.46 -4.48 -6.84
C MET A 111 12.18 -4.62 -8.18
N ASP A 112 11.47 -4.63 -9.29
CA ASP A 112 12.06 -4.68 -10.64
C ASP A 112 12.84 -3.39 -10.96
N GLU A 113 12.31 -2.23 -10.55
CA GLU A 113 12.97 -0.92 -10.66
C GLU A 113 14.17 -0.72 -9.69
N GLY A 114 14.43 -1.68 -8.83
CA GLY A 114 15.58 -1.64 -7.91
C GLY A 114 15.42 -0.71 -6.73
N TYR A 115 14.19 -0.37 -6.30
CA TYR A 115 13.97 0.37 -5.06
C TYR A 115 14.44 -0.43 -3.84
N GLU A 116 14.97 0.24 -2.82
CA GLU A 116 15.45 -0.38 -1.58
C GLU A 116 14.32 -0.68 -0.60
N GLY A 117 13.16 -0.12 -0.82
CA GLY A 117 11.95 -0.33 -0.04
C GLY A 117 10.78 0.47 -0.58
N VAL A 118 9.63 0.26 0.04
CA VAL A 118 8.39 0.95 -0.32
C VAL A 118 7.68 1.47 0.92
N ILE A 119 6.93 2.55 0.73
CA ILE A 119 5.98 3.10 1.71
C ILE A 119 4.59 3.00 1.09
N THR A 120 3.66 2.30 1.72
CA THR A 120 2.27 2.20 1.25
C THR A 120 1.40 3.20 1.98
N ILE A 121 0.53 3.91 1.26
CA ILE A 121 -0.48 4.82 1.83
C ILE A 121 -1.77 4.70 1.02
N ASP A 122 -2.93 4.72 1.69
CA ASP A 122 -4.21 4.66 1.00
C ASP A 122 -4.47 5.92 0.16
N GLY A 123 -5.01 5.77 -1.07
CA GLY A 123 -5.38 6.90 -1.95
C GLY A 123 -6.71 7.59 -1.59
N ASN A 124 -7.22 7.41 -0.36
CA ASN A 124 -8.52 7.89 0.07
C ASN A 124 -8.49 9.19 0.90
N GLY A 125 -7.35 9.86 0.97
CA GLY A 125 -7.15 11.17 1.56
C GLY A 125 -7.23 11.24 3.08
N LYS A 126 -7.37 10.13 3.80
CA LYS A 126 -7.57 10.11 5.25
C LYS A 126 -6.27 10.13 6.05
N ASP A 127 -5.19 9.61 5.49
CA ASP A 127 -3.91 9.51 6.16
C ASP A 127 -3.12 10.83 6.04
N GLY A 128 -2.41 11.19 7.12
CA GLY A 128 -1.54 12.35 7.14
C GLY A 128 -0.26 12.06 6.37
N ILE A 129 -0.04 12.78 5.29
CA ILE A 129 1.13 12.63 4.42
C ILE A 129 2.44 12.99 5.14
N ASP A 130 2.38 13.81 6.19
CA ASP A 130 3.56 14.25 6.96
C ASP A 130 4.31 13.08 7.60
N ALA A 131 3.61 11.98 7.90
CA ALA A 131 4.23 10.78 8.43
C ALA A 131 5.12 10.04 7.42
N ILE A 132 5.05 10.32 6.11
CA ILE A 132 5.89 9.68 5.10
C ILE A 132 7.38 9.82 5.44
N ALA A 133 7.80 11.00 5.92
CA ALA A 133 9.18 11.24 6.33
C ALA A 133 9.63 10.35 7.52
N LEU A 134 8.71 10.00 8.43
CA LEU A 134 9.01 9.07 9.53
C LEU A 134 9.22 7.64 9.03
N PHE A 135 8.46 7.20 8.02
CA PHE A 135 8.68 5.90 7.38
C PHE A 135 10.02 5.86 6.67
N GLU A 136 10.36 6.91 5.92
CA GLU A 136 11.66 7.04 5.25
C GLU A 136 12.81 6.96 6.26
N ASP A 137 12.74 7.71 7.37
CA ASP A 137 13.74 7.67 8.44
C ASP A 137 13.89 6.25 9.02
N ARG A 138 12.80 5.56 9.33
CA ARG A 138 12.89 4.21 9.91
C ARG A 138 13.45 3.18 8.93
N LEU A 139 13.04 3.21 7.66
CA LEU A 139 13.61 2.33 6.62
C LEU A 139 15.10 2.61 6.41
N SER A 140 15.52 3.88 6.39
CA SER A 140 16.94 4.25 6.26
C SER A 140 17.81 3.82 7.44
N ARG A 141 17.22 3.69 8.63
CA ARG A 141 17.87 3.13 9.83
C ARG A 141 17.89 1.60 9.87
N GLY A 142 17.40 0.93 8.82
CA GLY A 142 17.47 -0.52 8.69
C GLY A 142 16.30 -1.28 9.32
N PHE A 143 15.18 -0.62 9.68
CA PHE A 143 13.97 -1.34 10.01
C PHE A 143 13.39 -2.00 8.76
N ASP A 144 12.97 -3.26 8.89
CA ASP A 144 12.46 -4.04 7.76
C ASP A 144 10.95 -3.86 7.55
N PHE A 145 10.23 -3.63 8.65
CA PHE A 145 8.78 -3.45 8.65
C PHE A 145 8.38 -2.31 9.59
N VAL A 146 7.79 -1.27 9.03
CA VAL A 146 7.31 -0.09 9.77
C VAL A 146 5.80 -0.03 9.68
N GLN A 147 5.10 -0.10 10.83
CA GLN A 147 3.65 -0.02 10.90
C GLN A 147 3.21 1.37 11.36
N GLY A 148 2.38 2.03 10.57
CA GLY A 148 1.72 3.26 11.02
C GLY A 148 0.58 2.95 11.99
N SER A 149 0.56 3.62 13.13
CA SER A 149 -0.51 3.48 14.11
C SER A 149 -1.14 4.82 14.45
N ARG A 150 -2.47 4.90 14.32
CA ARG A 150 -3.27 6.05 14.76
C ARG A 150 -3.55 6.02 16.28
N PHE A 151 -3.20 4.92 16.96
CA PHE A 151 -3.51 4.69 18.37
C PHE A 151 -2.29 4.78 19.30
N MET A 152 -1.12 5.12 18.76
CA MET A 152 0.04 5.51 19.58
C MET A 152 -0.19 6.87 20.24
N LEU A 153 0.61 7.20 21.26
CA LEU A 153 0.48 8.43 22.05
C LEU A 153 0.44 9.71 21.19
N GLU A 154 1.25 9.78 20.15
CA GLU A 154 1.31 10.91 19.20
C GLU A 154 0.47 10.67 17.94
N GLY A 155 -0.22 9.54 17.87
CA GLY A 155 -1.10 9.21 16.76
C GLY A 155 -2.42 9.98 16.85
N VAL A 156 -3.00 10.28 15.68
CA VAL A 156 -4.28 11.00 15.60
C VAL A 156 -5.34 10.15 14.94
N HIS A 157 -6.43 9.90 15.64
CA HIS A 157 -7.63 9.29 15.07
C HIS A 157 -8.82 10.20 15.29
N ALA A 158 -9.40 10.70 14.21
CA ALA A 158 -10.60 11.54 14.31
C ALA A 158 -11.75 10.91 13.53
N ASN A 159 -12.95 10.94 14.13
CA ASN A 159 -14.20 10.43 13.57
C ASN A 159 -14.11 8.93 13.16
N THR A 160 -13.25 8.16 13.82
CA THR A 160 -13.19 6.70 13.58
C THR A 160 -14.51 6.07 14.01
N PRO A 161 -15.20 5.28 13.17
CA PRO A 161 -16.42 4.57 13.56
C PRO A 161 -16.20 3.75 14.81
N TRP A 162 -17.13 3.86 15.77
CA TRP A 162 -17.02 3.25 17.09
C TRP A 162 -16.80 1.73 17.07
N ASP A 163 -17.58 1.05 16.21
CA ASP A 163 -17.47 -0.40 16.03
C ASP A 163 -16.07 -0.81 15.51
N ARG A 164 -15.49 0.01 14.65
CA ARG A 164 -14.12 -0.19 14.14
C ARG A 164 -13.08 0.06 15.24
N TYR A 165 -13.25 1.11 16.02
CA TYR A 165 -12.35 1.42 17.13
C TYR A 165 -12.28 0.26 18.12
N ILE A 166 -13.45 -0.20 18.61
CA ILE A 166 -13.56 -1.34 19.53
C ILE A 166 -13.00 -2.61 18.91
N GLY A 167 -13.42 -2.93 17.68
CA GLY A 167 -12.96 -4.14 16.98
C GLY A 167 -11.44 -4.22 16.82
N ILE A 168 -10.79 -3.11 16.52
CA ILE A 168 -9.34 -3.07 16.38
C ILE A 168 -8.66 -3.18 17.74
N ARG A 169 -9.04 -2.34 18.70
CA ARG A 169 -8.32 -2.20 19.99
C ARG A 169 -8.50 -3.38 20.91
N LEU A 170 -9.70 -3.95 20.97
CA LEU A 170 -10.02 -5.03 21.92
C LEU A 170 -9.93 -6.44 21.32
N PHE A 171 -9.94 -6.57 19.98
CA PHE A 171 -9.94 -7.89 19.35
C PHE A 171 -8.76 -8.08 18.39
N LEU A 172 -8.68 -7.28 17.31
CA LEU A 172 -7.70 -7.55 16.26
C LEU A 172 -6.25 -7.29 16.70
N ALA A 173 -5.99 -6.21 17.44
CA ALA A 173 -4.64 -5.88 17.89
C ALA A 173 -4.13 -6.88 18.93
N PRO A 174 -4.88 -7.25 20.00
CA PRO A 174 -4.43 -8.28 20.93
C PRO A 174 -4.23 -9.65 20.26
N LEU A 175 -5.16 -10.08 19.41
CA LEU A 175 -5.04 -11.36 18.71
C LEU A 175 -3.83 -11.40 17.78
N MET A 176 -3.57 -10.30 17.04
CA MET A 176 -2.37 -10.20 16.21
C MET A 176 -1.12 -10.24 17.06
N GLY A 177 -1.11 -9.53 18.19
CA GLY A 177 0.01 -9.50 19.13
C GLY A 177 0.38 -10.89 19.64
N PHE A 178 -0.59 -11.63 20.16
CA PHE A 178 -0.39 -13.01 20.61
C PHE A 178 0.07 -13.93 19.48
N ALA A 179 -0.55 -13.82 18.31
CA ALA A 179 -0.26 -14.71 17.20
C ALA A 179 1.10 -14.43 16.53
N SER A 180 1.49 -13.18 16.42
CA SER A 180 2.73 -12.77 15.73
C SER A 180 3.94 -12.67 16.65
N GLY A 181 3.73 -12.42 17.96
CA GLY A 181 4.79 -12.14 18.93
C GLY A 181 5.20 -10.66 18.98
N PHE A 182 4.50 -9.75 18.28
CA PHE A 182 4.74 -8.31 18.35
C PHE A 182 3.43 -7.56 18.66
N TRP A 183 3.44 -6.72 19.67
CA TRP A 183 2.25 -6.01 20.18
C TRP A 183 1.94 -4.77 19.35
N TYR A 184 1.20 -4.97 18.25
CA TYR A 184 0.69 -3.87 17.44
C TYR A 184 -0.42 -3.12 18.18
N SER A 185 -0.40 -1.79 18.10
CA SER A 185 -1.53 -0.96 18.54
C SER A 185 -2.56 -0.76 17.42
N ASP A 186 -2.14 -0.83 16.13
CA ASP A 186 -3.02 -0.69 14.95
C ASP A 186 -2.57 -1.58 13.77
N PRO A 187 -2.78 -2.91 13.82
CA PRO A 187 -2.38 -3.81 12.73
C PRO A 187 -3.22 -3.64 11.46
N THR A 188 -4.28 -2.82 11.51
CA THR A 188 -5.23 -2.67 10.40
C THR A 188 -4.96 -1.46 9.51
N ASN A 189 -4.04 -0.59 9.91
CA ASN A 189 -3.69 0.57 9.11
C ASN A 189 -2.88 0.15 7.88
N GLY A 190 -3.27 0.65 6.69
CA GLY A 190 -2.60 0.39 5.42
C GLY A 190 -1.30 1.18 5.23
N PHE A 191 -1.01 2.15 6.09
CA PHE A 191 0.20 2.94 6.04
C PHE A 191 1.37 2.15 6.62
N LYS A 192 2.27 1.68 5.74
CA LYS A 192 3.37 0.77 6.10
C LYS A 192 4.64 1.13 5.34
N GLY A 193 5.78 0.85 5.96
CA GLY A 193 7.08 0.83 5.30
C GLY A 193 7.61 -0.60 5.22
N LEU A 194 8.16 -0.99 4.09
CA LEU A 194 8.68 -2.34 3.85
C LEU A 194 10.04 -2.26 3.16
N SER A 195 11.04 -2.94 3.70
CA SER A 195 12.35 -3.03 3.06
C SER A 195 12.32 -3.98 1.85
N ARG A 196 13.22 -3.78 0.89
CA ARG A 196 13.44 -4.70 -0.24
C ARG A 196 13.69 -6.12 0.23
N LYS A 197 14.55 -6.28 1.24
CA LYS A 197 14.89 -7.57 1.85
C LYS A 197 13.64 -8.30 2.35
N PHE A 198 12.70 -7.59 2.97
CA PHE A 198 11.45 -8.16 3.47
C PHE A 198 10.51 -8.58 2.32
N ILE A 199 10.37 -7.75 1.28
CA ILE A 199 9.48 -8.05 0.15
C ILE A 199 9.97 -9.24 -0.66
N LEU A 200 11.28 -9.39 -0.83
CA LEU A 200 11.88 -10.44 -1.67
C LEU A 200 12.20 -11.75 -0.90
N ASP A 201 11.83 -11.86 0.39
CA ASP A 201 12.09 -13.07 1.17
C ASP A 201 11.26 -14.26 0.63
N GLU A 202 11.95 -15.33 0.26
CA GLU A 202 11.36 -16.58 -0.23
C GLU A 202 10.46 -17.27 0.81
N ARG A 203 10.68 -17.02 2.10
CA ARG A 203 9.84 -17.54 3.19
C ARG A 203 8.52 -16.79 3.33
N LEU A 204 8.49 -15.52 2.86
CA LEU A 204 7.33 -14.63 2.90
C LEU A 204 6.50 -14.74 1.62
N GLN A 205 7.15 -14.58 0.47
CA GLN A 205 6.53 -14.59 -0.87
C GLN A 205 5.24 -13.72 -0.95
N PRO A 206 5.30 -12.44 -0.67
CA PRO A 206 4.11 -11.58 -0.59
C PRO A 206 3.49 -11.30 -1.97
N LEU A 207 4.21 -11.61 -3.04
CA LEU A 207 3.78 -11.38 -4.42
C LEU A 207 2.88 -12.50 -4.98
N ARG A 208 2.60 -13.56 -4.22
CA ARG A 208 1.73 -14.68 -4.65
C ARG A 208 0.31 -14.23 -4.97
N ALA A 209 -0.28 -14.84 -6.00
CA ALA A 209 -1.63 -14.54 -6.47
C ALA A 209 -2.75 -14.74 -5.44
N VAL A 210 -2.50 -15.48 -4.35
CA VAL A 210 -3.45 -15.68 -3.24
C VAL A 210 -3.77 -14.38 -2.48
N PHE A 211 -2.89 -13.38 -2.58
CA PHE A 211 -3.05 -12.10 -1.91
C PHE A 211 -3.77 -11.09 -2.80
N GLN A 212 -5.09 -11.17 -2.84
CA GLN A 212 -5.92 -10.28 -3.67
C GLN A 212 -6.58 -9.15 -2.87
N GLN A 213 -6.83 -9.34 -1.58
CA GLN A 213 -7.60 -8.43 -0.74
C GLN A 213 -6.79 -7.96 0.49
N PHE A 214 -7.45 -7.76 1.62
CA PHE A 214 -6.82 -7.32 2.88
C PHE A 214 -5.92 -8.40 3.51
N ASN A 215 -6.05 -9.65 3.07
CA ASN A 215 -5.24 -10.77 3.55
C ASN A 215 -3.73 -10.51 3.40
N LEU A 216 -3.29 -9.77 2.37
CA LEU A 216 -1.89 -9.38 2.23
C LEU A 216 -1.43 -8.54 3.42
N GLN A 217 -2.17 -7.49 3.77
CA GLN A 217 -1.77 -6.58 4.86
C GLN A 217 -1.70 -7.30 6.21
N PHE A 218 -2.67 -8.16 6.53
CA PHE A 218 -2.63 -8.97 7.74
C PHE A 218 -1.46 -9.96 7.74
N TYR A 219 -1.19 -10.57 6.58
CA TYR A 219 -0.08 -11.51 6.42
C TYR A 219 1.27 -10.85 6.65
N LEU A 220 1.49 -9.64 6.12
CA LEU A 220 2.72 -8.89 6.34
C LEU A 220 2.93 -8.58 7.83
N ASN A 221 1.90 -8.10 8.54
CA ASN A 221 1.96 -7.86 9.98
C ASN A 221 2.28 -9.13 10.77
N TYR A 222 1.66 -10.25 10.40
CA TYR A 222 1.85 -11.51 11.08
C TYR A 222 3.25 -12.09 10.86
N MET A 223 3.73 -12.06 9.62
CA MET A 223 4.98 -12.72 9.24
C MET A 223 6.23 -11.91 9.57
N ALA A 224 6.16 -10.58 9.61
CA ALA A 224 7.33 -9.74 9.87
C ALA A 224 8.04 -10.14 11.19
N PRO A 225 7.41 -10.14 12.36
CA PRO A 225 8.08 -10.57 13.59
C PRO A 225 8.34 -12.08 13.63
N LYS A 226 7.47 -12.90 13.03
CA LYS A 226 7.68 -14.36 13.00
C LYS A 226 8.92 -14.80 12.22
N LEU A 227 9.30 -14.06 11.21
CA LEU A 227 10.51 -14.32 10.43
C LEU A 227 11.75 -13.64 11.03
N GLY A 228 11.61 -12.95 12.17
CA GLY A 228 12.71 -12.28 12.87
C GLY A 228 13.13 -10.95 12.25
N TYR A 229 12.26 -10.29 11.49
CA TYR A 229 12.52 -8.97 10.96
C TYR A 229 12.42 -7.88 12.02
N THR A 230 13.15 -6.78 11.81
CA THR A 230 13.07 -5.60 12.68
C THR A 230 11.78 -4.85 12.41
N VAL A 231 10.89 -4.87 13.42
CA VAL A 231 9.55 -4.26 13.36
C VAL A 231 9.47 -3.06 14.28
N VAL A 232 8.83 -1.97 13.82
CA VAL A 232 8.52 -0.81 14.65
C VAL A 232 7.15 -0.23 14.29
N GLU A 233 6.43 0.31 15.28
CA GLU A 233 5.28 1.19 15.05
C GLU A 233 5.70 2.65 15.11
N ILE A 234 5.06 3.48 14.28
CA ILE A 234 5.21 4.93 14.32
C ILE A 234 3.85 5.62 14.38
N PRO A 235 3.74 6.78 15.03
CA PRO A 235 2.49 7.52 15.08
C PRO A 235 2.13 8.08 13.71
N VAL A 236 0.86 7.92 13.32
CA VAL A 236 0.31 8.51 12.11
C VAL A 236 -1.05 9.14 12.39
N SER A 237 -1.46 10.09 11.57
CA SER A 237 -2.81 10.64 11.62
C SER A 237 -3.72 9.95 10.61
N ARG A 238 -4.96 9.65 11.02
CA ARG A 238 -6.03 9.18 10.13
C ARG A 238 -7.34 9.84 10.51
N VAL A 239 -7.82 10.73 9.65
CA VAL A 239 -9.00 11.57 9.88
C VAL A 239 -10.11 11.18 8.92
N TYR A 240 -11.28 10.81 9.46
CA TYR A 240 -12.46 10.55 8.64
C TYR A 240 -13.26 11.85 8.46
N PRO A 241 -13.79 12.12 7.25
CA PRO A 241 -14.60 13.32 7.01
C PRO A 241 -15.83 13.36 7.92
N LYS A 242 -16.19 14.55 8.42
CA LYS A 242 -17.43 14.76 9.16
C LYS A 242 -18.62 14.93 8.20
N GLY A 243 -19.77 14.38 8.57
CA GLY A 243 -21.04 14.66 7.88
C GLY A 243 -21.20 14.06 6.47
N THR A 244 -20.24 13.32 5.97
CA THR A 244 -20.36 12.60 4.71
C THR A 244 -20.39 11.09 4.96
N LEU A 245 -21.02 10.33 4.06
CA LEU A 245 -20.85 8.88 4.05
C LEU A 245 -19.35 8.60 4.01
N THR A 246 -18.82 7.92 5.04
CA THR A 246 -17.40 7.62 5.14
C THR A 246 -16.97 6.97 3.82
N PRO A 247 -16.04 7.54 3.04
CA PRO A 247 -15.59 6.93 1.80
C PRO A 247 -14.77 5.68 2.15
N THR A 248 -15.48 4.61 2.42
CA THR A 248 -14.91 3.31 2.74
C THR A 248 -15.62 2.25 1.93
N LYS A 249 -14.85 1.39 1.30
CA LYS A 249 -15.38 0.18 0.64
C LYS A 249 -15.74 -0.92 1.65
N ILE A 250 -15.46 -0.69 2.94
CA ILE A 250 -15.79 -1.61 4.04
C ILE A 250 -17.15 -1.20 4.63
N ILE A 251 -18.22 -1.40 3.86
CA ILE A 251 -19.60 -1.13 4.28
C ILE A 251 -20.36 -2.46 4.37
N GLY A 252 -21.13 -2.61 5.45
CA GLY A 252 -21.98 -3.78 5.66
C GLY A 252 -21.32 -4.97 6.38
N THR A 253 -22.15 -5.83 6.90
CA THR A 253 -21.76 -6.99 7.72
C THR A 253 -20.96 -8.04 6.92
N ARG A 254 -21.33 -8.24 5.65
CA ARG A 254 -20.67 -9.20 4.76
C ARG A 254 -19.17 -8.91 4.59
N ILE A 255 -18.81 -7.65 4.38
CA ILE A 255 -17.39 -7.26 4.18
C ILE A 255 -16.59 -7.36 5.49
N LYS A 256 -17.23 -7.00 6.63
CA LYS A 256 -16.61 -7.17 7.95
C LYS A 256 -16.34 -8.66 8.24
N TRP A 257 -17.27 -9.54 7.87
CA TRP A 257 -17.10 -10.99 8.00
C TRP A 257 -15.94 -11.50 7.12
N ILE A 258 -15.87 -11.07 5.86
CA ILE A 258 -14.75 -11.42 4.96
C ILE A 258 -13.41 -10.99 5.56
N LEU A 259 -13.32 -9.79 6.12
CA LEU A 259 -12.10 -9.30 6.78
C LEU A 259 -11.71 -10.18 7.96
N LEU A 260 -12.66 -10.57 8.80
CA LEU A 260 -12.40 -11.48 9.92
C LEU A 260 -11.95 -12.85 9.43
N CYS A 261 -12.60 -13.43 8.41
CA CYS A 261 -12.17 -14.69 7.82
C CYS A 261 -10.75 -14.62 7.24
N GLN A 262 -10.39 -13.51 6.61
CA GLN A 262 -9.02 -13.30 6.10
C GLN A 262 -8.01 -13.17 7.25
N PHE A 263 -8.34 -12.42 8.29
CA PHE A 263 -7.51 -12.26 9.48
C PHE A 263 -7.23 -13.60 10.16
N PHE A 264 -8.29 -14.37 10.46
CA PHE A 264 -8.13 -15.71 11.05
C PHE A 264 -7.43 -16.68 10.11
N GLY A 265 -7.70 -16.60 8.80
CA GLY A 265 -6.99 -17.40 7.80
C GLY A 265 -5.49 -17.18 7.80
N VAL A 266 -5.03 -15.94 8.07
CA VAL A 266 -3.62 -15.64 8.25
C VAL A 266 -3.06 -16.31 9.50
N ILE A 267 -3.69 -16.12 10.65
CA ILE A 267 -3.23 -16.66 11.94
C ILE A 267 -3.21 -18.19 11.92
N LEU A 268 -4.19 -18.81 11.28
CA LEU A 268 -4.30 -20.28 11.13
C LEU A 268 -3.40 -20.85 10.02
N GLY A 269 -2.53 -20.04 9.43
CA GLY A 269 -1.54 -20.48 8.46
C GLY A 269 -2.05 -20.80 7.05
N ARG A 270 -3.30 -20.41 6.70
CA ARG A 270 -3.88 -20.66 5.37
C ARG A 270 -3.02 -20.12 4.23
N TYR A 271 -2.27 -19.06 4.48
CA TYR A 271 -1.43 -18.36 3.51
C TYR A 271 0.07 -18.66 3.68
N ALA A 272 0.43 -19.60 4.55
CA ALA A 272 1.84 -19.98 4.75
C ALA A 272 2.45 -20.52 3.46
N VAL A 273 3.73 -20.26 3.26
CA VAL A 273 4.50 -20.88 2.17
C VAL A 273 4.62 -22.36 2.47
N ARG A 274 4.09 -23.20 1.61
CA ARG A 274 4.27 -24.64 1.72
C ARG A 274 5.72 -24.99 1.37
N LYS A 275 6.46 -25.58 2.29
CA LYS A 275 7.75 -26.19 1.95
C LYS A 275 7.47 -27.22 0.86
N SER A 276 8.14 -27.11 -0.29
CA SER A 276 8.16 -28.19 -1.25
C SER A 276 8.71 -29.42 -0.50
N ARG A 277 7.90 -30.47 -0.37
CA ARG A 277 8.44 -31.76 -0.03
C ARG A 277 9.33 -32.15 -1.21
N THR A 278 10.62 -31.96 -1.09
CA THR A 278 11.59 -32.61 -1.97
C THR A 278 11.38 -34.11 -1.77
N PRO A 279 11.19 -34.87 -2.84
CA PRO A 279 11.04 -36.31 -2.74
C PRO A 279 12.28 -36.98 -2.17
#